data_0fe7a20829eed1154b323c5baa6e2b8e
#
_entry.id   0fe7a20829eed1154b323c5baa6e2b8e
#
_cell.length_a   1.000
_cell.length_b   1.000
_cell.length_c   1.000
_cell.angle_alpha   90.00
_cell.angle_beta   90.00
_cell.angle_gamma   90.00
#
_symmetry.space_group_name_H-M   'P 1'
#
loop_
_entity.id
_entity.type
_entity.pdbx_description
1 polymer ?
#
loop_
_entity_poly.entity_id
_entity_poly.type
_entity_poly.pdbx_seq_one_letter_code
_entity_poly.pdbx_strand_id
1 'polypeptide(L)'
;MELEVKVVNALINMYGKFGCVDAAFKLFWALPEQNIVSWNSMVAVWTQNGIPNEAINYFNMMRVNGIFPDEATIVSLLQACENLPLGRLVEAIHGVIFTCGLNENITIATTLLN
;
A
#
# COMPACT_ATOMS: atom_id res chain seq x y z
N MET A 1 -16.06 12.30 -9.30
CA MET A 1 -16.33 11.67 -10.59
C MET A 1 -15.21 10.71 -10.93
N GLU A 2 -15.56 9.61 -11.58
CA GLU A 2 -14.59 8.54 -11.86
C GLU A 2 -13.39 8.98 -12.69
N LEU A 3 -13.64 9.83 -13.70
CA LEU A 3 -12.56 10.33 -14.55
C LEU A 3 -11.53 11.11 -13.74
N GLU A 4 -12.01 11.91 -12.81
CA GLU A 4 -11.16 12.70 -11.93
C GLU A 4 -10.30 11.81 -11.04
N VAL A 5 -10.89 10.78 -10.45
CA VAL A 5 -10.16 9.83 -9.61
C VAL A 5 -9.07 9.12 -10.39
N LYS A 6 -9.38 8.66 -11.59
CA LYS A 6 -8.39 7.99 -12.44
C LYS A 6 -7.23 8.89 -12.80
N VAL A 7 -7.50 10.14 -13.13
CA VAL A 7 -6.47 11.11 -13.46
C VAL A 7 -5.59 11.39 -12.22
N VAL A 8 -6.23 11.59 -11.07
CA VAL A 8 -5.50 11.85 -9.83
C VAL A 8 -4.63 10.65 -9.46
N ASN A 9 -5.15 9.43 -9.57
CA ASN A 9 -4.36 8.22 -9.29
C ASN A 9 -3.14 8.12 -10.20
N ALA A 10 -3.31 8.46 -11.49
CA ALA A 10 -2.18 8.48 -12.43
C ALA A 10 -1.14 9.51 -12.05
N LEU A 11 -1.57 10.69 -11.60
CA LEU A 11 -0.67 11.75 -11.13
C LEU A 11 0.07 11.33 -9.86
N ILE A 12 -0.60 10.67 -8.93
CA ILE A 12 0.02 10.16 -7.71
C ILE A 12 1.17 9.22 -8.08
N ASN A 13 0.92 8.29 -8.99
CA ASN A 13 1.94 7.35 -9.44
C ASN A 13 3.12 8.07 -10.12
N MET A 14 2.83 9.04 -10.97
CA MET A 14 3.86 9.81 -11.65
C MET A 14 4.75 10.56 -10.65
N TYR A 15 4.13 11.29 -9.74
CA TYR A 15 4.89 12.04 -8.74
C TYR A 15 5.72 11.12 -7.85
N GLY A 16 5.17 9.95 -7.50
CA GLY A 16 5.90 8.96 -6.72
C GLY A 16 7.17 8.49 -7.42
N LYS A 17 7.08 8.24 -8.72
CA LYS A 17 8.25 7.81 -9.51
C LYS A 17 9.33 8.88 -9.60
N PHE A 18 8.94 10.15 -9.58
CA PHE A 18 9.91 11.25 -9.61
C PHE A 18 10.39 11.66 -8.22
N GLY A 19 9.95 10.99 -7.19
CA GLY A 19 10.37 11.32 -5.83
C GLY A 19 9.63 12.50 -5.23
N CYS A 20 8.56 12.97 -5.86
CA CYS A 20 7.76 14.10 -5.38
C CYS A 20 6.67 13.60 -4.43
N VAL A 21 7.10 13.09 -3.28
CA VAL A 21 6.22 12.44 -2.32
C VAL A 21 5.16 13.39 -1.77
N ASP A 22 5.54 14.64 -1.48
CA ASP A 22 4.60 15.63 -0.96
C ASP A 22 3.47 15.92 -1.92
N ALA A 23 3.76 16.01 -3.21
CA ALA A 23 2.73 16.24 -4.23
C ALA A 23 1.77 15.05 -4.31
N ALA A 24 2.31 13.83 -4.28
CA ALA A 24 1.49 12.63 -4.30
C ALA A 24 0.59 12.56 -3.06
N PHE A 25 1.14 12.84 -1.90
CA PHE A 25 0.42 12.86 -0.63
C PHE A 25 -0.75 13.86 -0.67
N LYS A 26 -0.50 15.07 -1.14
CA LYS A 26 -1.54 16.09 -1.21
C LYS A 26 -2.66 15.70 -2.16
N LEU A 27 -2.32 15.11 -3.29
CA LEU A 27 -3.32 14.64 -4.25
C LEU A 27 -4.19 13.53 -3.68
N PHE A 28 -3.57 12.59 -2.98
CA PHE A 28 -4.30 11.48 -2.38
C PHE A 28 -5.37 12.00 -1.39
N TRP A 29 -4.97 12.90 -0.50
CA TRP A 29 -5.89 13.42 0.51
C TRP A 29 -6.85 14.47 -0.03
N ALA A 30 -6.60 15.00 -1.23
CA ALA A 30 -7.54 15.91 -1.91
C ALA A 30 -8.71 15.14 -2.55
N LEU A 31 -8.59 13.84 -2.76
CA LEU A 31 -9.70 13.04 -3.29
C LEU A 31 -10.85 12.99 -2.28
N PRO A 32 -12.10 13.17 -2.73
CA PRO A 32 -13.26 13.03 -1.84
C PRO A 32 -13.36 11.63 -1.24
N GLU A 33 -13.06 10.63 -2.06
CA GLU A 33 -13.02 9.23 -1.63
C GLU A 33 -11.85 8.55 -2.29
N GLN A 34 -11.12 7.77 -1.50
CA GLN A 34 -10.02 6.95 -2.00
C GLN A 34 -10.54 5.55 -2.30
N ASN A 35 -10.33 5.08 -3.53
CA ASN A 35 -10.64 3.69 -3.87
C ASN A 35 -9.39 2.82 -3.70
N ILE A 36 -9.50 1.52 -3.98
CA ILE A 36 -8.36 0.61 -3.79
C ILE A 36 -7.15 1.02 -4.64
N VAL A 37 -7.39 1.55 -5.84
CA VAL A 37 -6.29 2.02 -6.70
C VAL A 37 -5.56 3.18 -6.04
N SER A 38 -6.30 4.10 -5.44
CA SER A 38 -5.72 5.25 -4.73
C SER A 38 -4.82 4.77 -3.58
N TRP A 39 -5.34 3.86 -2.74
CA TRP A 39 -4.57 3.32 -1.61
C TRP A 39 -3.32 2.57 -2.09
N ASN A 40 -3.47 1.73 -3.12
CA ASN A 40 -2.34 1.01 -3.68
C ASN A 40 -1.28 1.93 -4.24
N SER A 41 -1.71 3.02 -4.88
CA SER A 41 -0.79 4.03 -5.41
C SER A 41 0.03 4.65 -4.29
N MET A 42 -0.61 5.00 -3.16
CA MET A 42 0.13 5.60 -2.05
C MET A 42 1.07 4.60 -1.37
N VAL A 43 0.63 3.37 -1.15
CA VAL A 43 1.53 2.34 -0.60
C VAL A 43 2.76 2.19 -1.51
N ALA A 44 2.55 2.16 -2.83
CA ALA A 44 3.64 2.08 -3.79
C ALA A 44 4.56 3.30 -3.73
N VAL A 45 4.00 4.51 -3.58
CA VAL A 45 4.79 5.74 -3.46
C VAL A 45 5.73 5.66 -2.26
N TRP A 46 5.19 5.28 -1.10
CA TRP A 46 6.01 5.15 0.11
C TRP A 46 7.09 4.09 -0.05
N THR A 47 6.73 2.97 -0.67
CA THR A 47 7.67 1.86 -0.91
C THR A 47 8.80 2.28 -1.85
N GLN A 48 8.45 2.89 -2.98
CA GLN A 48 9.43 3.31 -3.99
C GLN A 48 10.39 4.38 -3.49
N ASN A 49 9.95 5.18 -2.54
CA ASN A 49 10.75 6.27 -2.00
C ASN A 49 11.44 5.91 -0.68
N GLY A 50 11.42 4.62 -0.31
CA GLY A 50 12.15 4.14 0.85
C GLY A 50 11.59 4.58 2.18
N ILE A 51 10.27 4.70 2.29
CA ILE A 51 9.59 5.11 3.51
C ILE A 51 8.65 3.98 3.95
N PRO A 52 9.21 2.86 4.44
CA PRO A 52 8.41 1.66 4.72
C PRO A 52 7.41 1.85 5.86
N ASN A 53 7.71 2.67 6.84
CA ASN A 53 6.79 2.90 7.95
C ASN A 53 5.47 3.52 7.46
N GLU A 54 5.55 4.44 6.51
CA GLU A 54 4.34 5.05 5.95
C GLU A 54 3.57 4.06 5.07
N ALA A 55 4.28 3.21 4.33
CA ALA A 55 3.63 2.16 3.55
C ALA A 55 2.79 1.25 4.46
N ILE A 56 3.34 0.85 5.60
CA ILE A 56 2.64 0.02 6.58
C ILE A 56 1.45 0.79 7.19
N ASN A 57 1.66 2.06 7.51
CA ASN A 57 0.58 2.89 8.06
C ASN A 57 -0.59 3.01 7.09
N TYR A 58 -0.32 3.23 5.81
CA TYR A 58 -1.36 3.34 4.80
C TYR A 58 -2.06 2.00 4.57
N PHE A 59 -1.32 0.90 4.63
CA PHE A 59 -1.92 -0.42 4.59
C PHE A 59 -2.93 -0.61 5.73
N ASN A 60 -2.55 -0.22 6.94
CA ASN A 60 -3.45 -0.32 8.10
C ASN A 60 -4.65 0.61 7.96
N MET A 61 -4.45 1.82 7.46
CA MET A 61 -5.54 2.78 7.27
C MET A 61 -6.55 2.28 6.24
N MET A 62 -6.11 1.67 5.15
CA MET A 62 -7.05 1.15 4.16
C MET A 62 -7.92 0.05 4.75
N ARG A 63 -7.35 -0.80 5.60
CA ARG A 63 -8.10 -1.84 6.30
C ARG A 63 -9.17 -1.24 7.21
N VAL A 64 -8.79 -0.23 7.98
CA VAL A 64 -9.72 0.46 8.89
C VAL A 64 -10.86 1.09 8.10
N ASN A 65 -10.59 1.56 6.90
CA ASN A 65 -11.60 2.15 6.02
C ASN A 65 -12.43 1.10 5.25
N GLY A 66 -12.22 -0.17 5.53
CA GLY A 66 -13.00 -1.24 4.91
C GLY A 66 -12.55 -1.60 3.50
N ILE A 67 -11.39 -1.14 3.09
CA ILE A 67 -10.83 -1.47 1.77
C ILE A 67 -9.93 -2.70 1.93
N PHE A 68 -10.31 -3.81 1.29
CA PHE A 68 -9.51 -5.02 1.39
C PHE A 68 -8.30 -4.98 0.47
N PRO A 69 -7.10 -5.28 0.99
CA PRO A 69 -5.90 -5.34 0.16
C PRO A 69 -6.05 -6.39 -0.95
N ASP A 70 -5.51 -6.07 -2.11
CA ASP A 70 -5.40 -7.05 -3.19
C ASP A 70 -3.93 -7.48 -3.34
N GLU A 71 -3.65 -8.27 -4.37
CA GLU A 71 -2.31 -8.77 -4.60
C GLU A 71 -1.30 -7.63 -4.79
N ALA A 72 -1.68 -6.57 -5.51
CA ALA A 72 -0.79 -5.43 -5.72
C ALA A 72 -0.42 -4.76 -4.40
N THR A 73 -1.38 -4.63 -3.49
CA THR A 73 -1.14 -4.07 -2.16
C THR A 73 -0.10 -4.89 -1.40
N ILE A 74 -0.27 -6.20 -1.42
CA ILE A 74 0.59 -7.11 -0.66
C ILE A 74 2.01 -7.10 -1.23
N VAL A 75 2.14 -7.12 -2.56
CA VAL A 75 3.46 -7.08 -3.20
C VAL A 75 4.21 -5.80 -2.81
N SER A 76 3.53 -4.64 -2.89
CA SER A 76 4.14 -3.37 -2.50
C SER A 76 4.55 -3.37 -1.03
N LEU A 77 3.69 -3.91 -0.16
CA LEU A 77 3.97 -3.98 1.27
C LEU A 77 5.19 -4.85 1.56
N LEU A 78 5.29 -6.00 0.91
CA LEU A 78 6.42 -6.89 1.08
C LEU A 78 7.73 -6.23 0.63
N GLN A 79 7.68 -5.50 -0.47
CA GLN A 79 8.84 -4.73 -0.93
C GLN A 79 9.25 -3.66 0.10
N ALA A 80 8.28 -3.01 0.69
CA ALA A 80 8.55 -2.01 1.73
C ALA A 80 9.23 -2.63 2.94
N CYS A 81 8.90 -3.89 3.25
CA CYS A 81 9.38 -4.57 4.45
C CYS A 81 10.75 -5.21 4.31
N GLU A 82 11.32 -5.25 3.11
CA GLU A 82 12.59 -5.94 2.85
C GLU A 82 13.73 -5.53 3.79
N ASN A 83 13.79 -4.28 4.15
CA ASN A 83 14.88 -3.75 4.98
C ASN A 83 14.45 -3.37 6.39
N LEU A 84 13.28 -3.82 6.82
CA LEU A 84 12.80 -3.51 8.16
C LEU A 84 13.41 -4.41 9.22
N PRO A 85 13.54 -3.90 10.47
CA PRO A 85 13.89 -4.76 11.59
C PRO A 85 12.88 -5.90 11.74
N LEU A 86 13.35 -7.03 12.28
CA LEU A 86 12.53 -8.24 12.38
C LEU A 86 11.19 -8.01 13.08
N GLY A 87 11.17 -7.19 14.13
CA GLY A 87 9.94 -6.91 14.88
C GLY A 87 8.88 -6.26 14.01
N ARG A 88 9.27 -5.28 13.21
CA ARG A 88 8.34 -4.59 12.28
C ARG A 88 7.88 -5.53 11.17
N LEU A 89 8.78 -6.37 10.70
CA LEU A 89 8.46 -7.34 9.67
C LEU A 89 7.40 -8.33 10.18
N VAL A 90 7.54 -8.80 11.41
CA VAL A 90 6.57 -9.71 12.02
C VAL A 90 5.19 -9.04 12.13
N GLU A 91 5.14 -7.77 12.55
CA GLU A 91 3.88 -7.02 12.60
C GLU A 91 3.21 -6.92 11.23
N ALA A 92 3.98 -6.61 10.20
CA ALA A 92 3.46 -6.51 8.85
C ALA A 92 2.91 -7.84 8.35
N ILE A 93 3.63 -8.92 8.61
CA ILE A 93 3.20 -10.27 8.23
C ILE A 93 1.90 -10.64 8.94
N HIS A 94 1.81 -10.36 10.24
CA HIS A 94 0.58 -10.61 11.00
C HIS A 94 -0.60 -9.83 10.41
N GLY A 95 -0.38 -8.56 10.07
CA GLY A 95 -1.43 -7.75 9.46
C GLY A 95 -1.93 -8.33 8.15
N VAL A 96 -1.01 -8.80 7.31
CA VAL A 96 -1.37 -9.43 6.03
C VAL A 96 -2.15 -10.72 6.25
N ILE A 97 -1.69 -11.58 7.15
CA ILE A 97 -2.36 -12.86 7.44
C ILE A 97 -3.77 -12.62 7.95
N PHE A 98 -3.93 -11.68 8.89
CA PHE A 98 -5.25 -11.36 9.43
C PHE A 98 -6.20 -10.81 8.39
N THR A 99 -5.69 -9.97 7.49
CA THR A 99 -6.51 -9.32 6.49
C THR A 99 -6.92 -10.25 5.37
N CYS A 100 -5.98 -11.07 4.90
CA CYS A 100 -6.20 -11.92 3.71
C CYS A 100 -6.75 -13.30 4.05
N GLY A 101 -6.60 -13.75 5.29
CA GLY A 101 -6.98 -15.09 5.68
C GLY A 101 -5.99 -16.11 5.15
N LEU A 102 -5.61 -17.06 5.99
CA LEU A 102 -4.63 -18.10 5.61
C LEU A 102 -5.16 -19.04 4.54
N ASN A 103 -6.47 -19.25 4.51
CA ASN A 103 -7.07 -20.25 3.62
C ASN A 103 -7.31 -19.74 2.21
N GLU A 104 -7.32 -18.43 2.01
CA GLU A 104 -7.72 -17.85 0.75
C GLU A 104 -6.56 -17.46 -0.14
N ASN A 105 -5.33 -17.46 0.39
CA ASN A 105 -4.20 -16.97 -0.37
C ASN A 105 -2.92 -17.71 -0.04
N ILE A 106 -2.92 -19.00 -0.38
CA ILE A 106 -1.75 -19.83 -0.19
C ILE A 106 -0.52 -19.28 -0.93
N THR A 107 -0.76 -18.68 -2.10
CA THR A 107 0.32 -18.07 -2.88
C THR A 107 0.99 -16.93 -2.12
N ILE A 108 0.18 -16.06 -1.50
CA ILE A 108 0.72 -14.97 -0.69
C ILE A 108 1.44 -15.51 0.54
N ALA A 109 0.85 -16.49 1.22
CA ALA A 109 1.48 -17.11 2.38
C ALA A 109 2.82 -17.74 2.02
N THR A 110 2.89 -18.40 0.86
CA THR A 110 4.13 -18.98 0.37
C THR A 110 5.18 -17.92 0.09
N THR A 111 4.75 -16.80 -0.50
CA THR A 111 5.64 -15.67 -0.76
C THR A 111 6.20 -15.09 0.55
N LEU A 112 5.37 -14.99 1.56
CA LEU A 112 5.78 -14.48 2.87
C LEU A 112 6.82 -15.39 3.55
N LEU A 113 6.70 -16.69 3.33
CA LEU A 113 7.63 -17.67 3.94
C LEU A 113 8.95 -17.78 3.20
N ASN A 114 8.97 -17.39 1.95
CA ASN A 114 10.19 -17.41 1.15
C ASN A 114 10.95 -16.11 1.23
#